data_4df45972f394522efcfe0571caa4a574
#
_entry.id   4df45972f394522efcfe0571caa4a574
#
_cell.length_a   1.000
_cell.length_b   1.000
_cell.length_c   1.000
_cell.angle_alpha   90.00
_cell.angle_beta   90.00
_cell.angle_gamma   90.00
#
_symmetry.space_group_name_H-M   'P 1'
#
loop_
_entity.id
_entity.type
_entity.pdbx_description
1 polymer ?
#
loop_
_entity_poly.entity_id
_entity_poly.type
_entity_poly.pdbx_seq_one_letter_code
_entity_poly.pdbx_strand_id
1 'polypeptide(L)'
;MNLYALQTEINGKENAMLTLLDADTMAQVKNQRAIVGLLKNQKGPITHENILYNPTFIDFFHKTMLVFAEFAAGTNVITSNGFMYVVDERCKTPDKPEQKDIIGSFEVQAGVVLKDTYMANTNYQFISDDGLFKLPAQIERVLFMALV
;
A
#
# COMPACT_ATOMS: atom_id res chain seq x y z
N MET A 1 11.26 -1.41 -2.39
CA MET A 1 10.78 -0.02 -2.18
C MET A 1 11.18 0.42 -0.79
N ASN A 2 11.55 1.66 -0.62
CA ASN A 2 12.01 2.20 0.65
C ASN A 2 11.08 3.29 1.18
N LEU A 3 11.08 3.44 2.49
CA LEU A 3 10.36 4.53 3.17
C LEU A 3 11.39 5.53 3.68
N TYR A 4 11.18 6.79 3.35
CA TYR A 4 12.05 7.90 3.76
C TYR A 4 11.31 8.82 4.71
N ALA A 5 11.99 9.29 5.75
CA ALA A 5 11.47 10.30 6.66
C ALA A 5 12.15 11.63 6.34
N LEU A 6 11.38 12.56 5.81
CA LEU A 6 11.87 13.87 5.42
C LEU A 6 11.34 14.94 6.39
N GLN A 7 12.19 15.84 6.83
CA GLN A 7 11.75 16.95 7.66
C GLN A 7 11.10 18.03 6.78
N THR A 8 9.93 18.47 7.19
CA THR A 8 9.19 19.52 6.50
C THR A 8 8.52 20.44 7.51
N GLU A 9 8.28 21.69 7.12
CA GLU A 9 7.57 22.66 7.94
C GLU A 9 6.15 22.81 7.44
N ILE A 10 5.17 22.63 8.35
CA ILE A 10 3.75 22.80 8.05
C ILE A 10 3.19 23.73 9.12
N ASN A 11 2.65 24.88 8.70
CA ASN A 11 2.07 25.89 9.59
C ASN A 11 3.02 26.31 10.74
N GLY A 12 4.30 26.47 10.41
CA GLY A 12 5.32 26.89 11.38
C GLY A 12 5.83 25.76 12.30
N LYS A 13 5.38 24.53 12.09
CA LYS A 13 5.84 23.36 12.88
C LYS A 13 6.61 22.39 12.01
N GLU A 14 7.70 21.86 12.54
CA GLU A 14 8.42 20.78 11.90
C GLU A 14 7.64 19.47 12.02
N ASN A 15 7.61 18.74 10.92
CA ASN A 15 6.96 17.42 10.82
C ASN A 15 7.89 16.44 10.12
N ALA A 16 7.88 15.20 10.56
CA ALA A 16 8.48 14.10 9.80
C ALA A 16 7.46 13.60 8.78
N MET A 17 7.77 13.82 7.51
CA MET A 17 6.95 13.39 6.38
C MET A 17 7.51 12.07 5.86
N LEU A 18 6.65 11.04 5.83
CA LEU A 18 7.03 9.72 5.34
C LEU A 18 6.71 9.61 3.86
N THR A 19 7.71 9.31 3.04
CA THR A 19 7.57 9.26 1.60
C THR A 19 8.17 7.98 1.01
N LEU A 20 7.68 7.59 -0.16
CA LEU A 20 8.23 6.48 -0.93
C LEU A 20 9.36 6.92 -1.86
N LEU A 21 9.61 8.21 -1.97
CA LEU A 21 10.65 8.81 -2.79
C LEU A 21 11.66 9.53 -1.89
N ASP A 22 12.93 9.47 -2.26
CA ASP A 22 13.97 10.20 -1.52
C ASP A 22 13.81 11.72 -1.67
N ALA A 23 14.57 12.48 -0.88
CA ALA A 23 14.47 13.93 -0.82
C ALA A 23 14.68 14.60 -2.19
N ASP A 24 15.68 14.15 -2.95
CA ASP A 24 16.01 14.74 -4.24
C ASP A 24 14.90 14.48 -5.26
N THR A 25 14.40 13.27 -5.31
CA THR A 25 13.30 12.89 -6.21
C THR A 25 12.02 13.64 -5.83
N MET A 26 11.69 13.72 -4.53
CA MET A 26 10.53 14.48 -4.07
C MET A 26 10.61 15.96 -4.44
N ALA A 27 11.80 16.55 -4.36
CA ALA A 27 12.01 17.94 -4.76
C ALA A 27 11.75 18.18 -6.26
N GLN A 28 12.03 17.18 -7.09
CA GLN A 28 11.83 17.24 -8.54
C GLN A 28 10.40 16.97 -8.95
N VAL A 29 9.81 15.86 -8.49
CA VAL A 29 8.49 15.43 -8.98
C VAL A 29 7.33 16.01 -8.17
N LYS A 30 7.54 16.34 -6.93
CA LYS A 30 6.54 16.96 -6.03
C LYS A 30 5.19 16.22 -6.03
N ASN A 31 5.22 14.90 -6.11
CA ASN A 31 4.03 14.08 -6.22
C ASN A 31 3.47 13.75 -4.84
N GLN A 32 2.33 14.33 -4.52
CA GLN A 32 1.69 14.13 -3.21
C GLN A 32 1.25 12.69 -2.96
N ARG A 33 1.03 11.90 -4.00
CA ARG A 33 0.70 10.49 -3.85
C ARG A 33 1.86 9.65 -3.32
N ALA A 34 3.08 10.18 -3.35
CA ALA A 34 4.24 9.53 -2.76
C ALA A 34 4.35 9.76 -1.24
N ILE A 35 3.56 10.67 -0.69
CA ILE A 35 3.54 10.96 0.74
C ILE A 35 2.62 9.97 1.43
N VAL A 36 3.20 9.03 2.18
CA VAL A 36 2.45 8.01 2.93
C VAL A 36 1.69 8.65 4.09
N GLY A 37 2.32 9.59 4.78
CA GLY A 37 1.73 10.28 5.91
C GLY A 37 2.72 11.10 6.72
N LEU A 38 2.27 11.55 7.88
CA LEU A 38 3.07 12.30 8.82
C LEU A 38 3.15 11.55 10.15
N LEU A 39 4.25 11.68 10.87
CA LEU A 39 4.30 11.17 12.24
C LEU A 39 3.43 12.04 13.15
N LYS A 40 2.59 11.42 13.95
CA LYS A 40 1.79 12.10 14.97
C LYS A 40 2.69 12.69 16.06
N ASN A 41 3.65 11.88 16.53
CA ASN A 41 4.70 12.29 17.45
C ASN A 41 6.03 12.27 16.70
N GLN A 42 6.63 13.45 16.49
CA GLN A 42 7.85 13.61 15.71
C GLN A 42 9.06 12.87 16.31
N LYS A 43 9.05 12.67 17.62
CA LYS A 43 10.10 11.96 18.35
C LYS A 43 9.79 10.48 18.55
N GLY A 44 8.62 10.04 18.14
CA GLY A 44 8.20 8.66 18.28
C GLY A 44 8.70 7.77 17.14
N PRO A 45 8.54 6.46 17.29
CA PRO A 45 8.95 5.50 16.26
C PRO A 45 8.03 5.54 15.05
N ILE A 46 8.53 5.03 13.93
CA ILE A 46 7.72 4.84 12.71
C ILE A 46 6.92 3.54 12.89
N THR A 47 5.72 3.68 13.42
CA THR A 47 4.79 2.57 13.64
C THR A 47 3.42 2.94 13.09
N HIS A 48 2.60 1.94 12.83
CA HIS A 48 1.23 2.15 12.34
C HIS A 48 0.46 3.15 13.22
N GLU A 49 0.58 3.02 14.54
CA GLU A 49 -0.14 3.85 15.51
C GLU A 49 0.35 5.30 15.53
N ASN A 50 1.58 5.55 15.14
CA ASN A 50 2.19 6.87 15.14
C ASN A 50 2.13 7.60 13.81
N ILE A 51 1.37 7.08 12.85
CA ILE A 51 1.27 7.66 11.51
C ILE A 51 -0.14 8.21 11.29
N LEU A 52 -0.19 9.47 10.88
CA LEU A 52 -1.38 10.07 10.28
C LEU A 52 -1.27 9.87 8.77
N TYR A 53 -2.00 8.87 8.26
CA TYR A 53 -1.91 8.51 6.84
C TYR A 53 -2.52 9.56 5.93
N ASN A 54 -1.91 9.74 4.78
CA ASN A 54 -2.39 10.63 3.72
C ASN A 54 -3.50 9.96 2.92
N PRO A 55 -4.74 10.46 2.94
CA PRO A 55 -5.84 9.87 2.19
C PRO A 55 -5.57 9.77 0.67
N THR A 56 -4.84 10.73 0.11
CA THR A 56 -4.45 10.71 -1.30
C THR A 56 -3.55 9.53 -1.61
N PHE A 57 -2.62 9.20 -0.73
CA PHE A 57 -1.78 8.00 -0.86
C PHE A 57 -2.63 6.72 -0.76
N ILE A 58 -3.50 6.64 0.25
CA ILE A 58 -4.36 5.46 0.45
C ILE A 58 -5.21 5.20 -0.80
N ASP A 59 -5.85 6.22 -1.33
CA ASP A 59 -6.68 6.11 -2.53
C ASP A 59 -5.86 5.66 -3.74
N PHE A 60 -4.71 6.27 -3.97
CA PHE A 60 -3.79 5.92 -5.04
C PHE A 60 -3.32 4.46 -4.91
N PHE A 61 -2.93 4.05 -3.71
CA PHE A 61 -2.46 2.70 -3.43
C PHE A 61 -3.53 1.66 -3.80
N HIS A 62 -4.76 1.85 -3.34
CA HIS A 62 -5.84 0.91 -3.62
C HIS A 62 -6.26 0.91 -5.09
N LYS A 63 -6.21 2.03 -5.78
CA LYS A 63 -6.43 2.07 -7.23
C LYS A 63 -5.38 1.26 -7.98
N THR A 64 -4.14 1.26 -7.51
CA THR A 64 -3.09 0.44 -8.10
C THR A 64 -3.38 -1.05 -7.94
N MET A 65 -4.05 -1.44 -6.86
CA MET A 65 -4.39 -2.86 -6.64
C MET A 65 -5.37 -3.42 -7.69
N LEU A 66 -6.09 -2.58 -8.41
CA LEU A 66 -6.96 -3.03 -9.50
C LEU A 66 -6.19 -3.76 -10.61
N VAL A 67 -4.92 -3.40 -10.79
CA VAL A 67 -4.02 -4.07 -11.74
C VAL A 67 -3.79 -5.54 -11.34
N PHE A 68 -3.91 -5.86 -10.05
CA PHE A 68 -3.74 -7.23 -9.56
C PHE A 68 -4.71 -8.22 -10.21
N ALA A 69 -5.94 -7.80 -10.50
CA ALA A 69 -6.93 -8.62 -11.17
C ALA A 69 -6.46 -9.09 -12.56
N GLU A 70 -5.72 -8.23 -13.27
CA GLU A 70 -5.19 -8.53 -14.60
C GLU A 70 -4.06 -9.56 -14.53
N PHE A 71 -3.22 -9.49 -13.52
CA PHE A 71 -2.12 -10.44 -13.31
C PHE A 71 -2.60 -11.78 -12.76
N ALA A 72 -3.69 -11.77 -12.00
CA ALA A 72 -4.29 -13.00 -11.47
C ALA A 72 -5.00 -13.81 -12.55
N ALA A 73 -5.38 -13.18 -13.66
CA ALA A 73 -6.02 -13.87 -14.77
C ALA A 73 -5.07 -14.93 -15.36
N GLY A 74 -5.55 -16.16 -15.44
CA GLY A 74 -4.75 -17.27 -15.95
C GLY A 74 -3.83 -17.96 -14.94
N THR A 75 -3.87 -17.56 -13.66
CA THR A 75 -3.16 -18.28 -12.60
C THR A 75 -4.04 -19.38 -12.04
N ASN A 76 -3.43 -20.48 -11.59
CA ASN A 76 -4.14 -21.62 -11.00
C ASN A 76 -4.66 -21.34 -9.57
N VAL A 77 -4.50 -20.13 -9.07
CA VAL A 77 -4.88 -19.75 -7.70
C VAL A 77 -6.40 -19.63 -7.56
N ILE A 78 -7.11 -19.39 -8.67
CA ILE A 78 -8.54 -19.11 -8.68
C ILE A 78 -9.28 -20.26 -9.36
N THR A 79 -9.79 -21.20 -8.57
CA THR A 79 -10.45 -22.39 -9.07
C THR A 79 -11.94 -22.46 -8.77
N SER A 80 -12.51 -21.50 -8.01
CA SER A 80 -13.88 -21.57 -7.54
C SER A 80 -14.53 -20.18 -7.48
N ASN A 81 -15.82 -20.15 -7.21
CA ASN A 81 -16.54 -18.92 -6.87
C ASN A 81 -16.22 -18.52 -5.44
N GLY A 82 -16.26 -17.23 -5.16
CA GLY A 82 -16.01 -16.68 -3.83
C GLY A 82 -15.22 -15.41 -3.89
N PHE A 83 -14.24 -15.28 -2.99
CA PHE A 83 -13.39 -14.11 -2.89
C PHE A 83 -11.93 -14.48 -3.05
N MET A 84 -11.16 -13.58 -3.66
CA MET A 84 -9.71 -13.65 -3.68
C MET A 84 -9.18 -12.50 -2.82
N TYR A 85 -8.38 -12.81 -1.80
CA TYR A 85 -7.71 -11.81 -1.00
C TYR A 85 -6.40 -11.40 -1.65
N VAL A 86 -6.14 -10.09 -1.65
CA VAL A 86 -4.83 -9.55 -2.02
C VAL A 86 -4.03 -9.46 -0.73
N VAL A 87 -3.03 -10.31 -0.59
CA VAL A 87 -2.22 -10.44 0.63
C VAL A 87 -0.86 -9.82 0.41
N ASP A 88 -0.42 -9.04 1.40
CA ASP A 88 0.92 -8.45 1.41
C ASP A 88 1.98 -9.56 1.47
N GLU A 89 3.03 -9.44 0.67
CA GLU A 89 4.08 -10.45 0.62
C GLU A 89 4.94 -10.56 1.88
N ARG A 90 4.88 -9.57 2.79
CA ARG A 90 5.51 -9.67 4.11
C ARG A 90 4.78 -10.66 5.02
N CYS A 91 3.56 -11.07 4.66
CA CYS A 91 2.76 -12.02 5.45
C CYS A 91 3.50 -13.35 5.61
N LYS A 92 3.67 -13.79 6.85
CA LYS A 92 4.36 -15.04 7.19
C LYS A 92 3.44 -16.27 7.14
N THR A 93 2.14 -16.04 7.11
CA THR A 93 1.10 -17.09 7.14
C THR A 93 0.10 -16.87 6.00
N PRO A 94 0.53 -16.98 4.72
CA PRO A 94 -0.33 -16.64 3.57
C PRO A 94 -1.58 -17.50 3.45
N ASP A 95 -1.58 -18.71 4.03
CA ASP A 95 -2.75 -19.62 4.04
C ASP A 95 -3.84 -19.13 4.99
N LYS A 96 -3.45 -18.37 6.01
CA LYS A 96 -4.36 -17.80 7.01
C LYS A 96 -3.84 -16.42 7.43
N PRO A 97 -3.93 -15.43 6.52
CA PRO A 97 -3.35 -14.12 6.77
C PRO A 97 -4.08 -13.37 7.89
N GLU A 98 -3.30 -12.60 8.64
CA GLU A 98 -3.84 -11.66 9.62
C GLU A 98 -4.45 -10.46 8.89
N GLN A 99 -5.43 -9.79 9.51
CA GLN A 99 -6.10 -8.62 8.93
C GLN A 99 -5.13 -7.51 8.54
N LYS A 100 -4.07 -7.32 9.29
CA LYS A 100 -3.06 -6.29 9.01
C LYS A 100 -2.32 -6.50 7.69
N ASP A 101 -2.31 -7.74 7.17
CA ASP A 101 -1.62 -8.13 5.94
C ASP A 101 -2.55 -8.34 4.75
N ILE A 102 -3.85 -8.22 4.94
CA ILE A 102 -4.82 -8.28 3.84
C ILE A 102 -5.04 -6.87 3.30
N ILE A 103 -4.62 -6.63 2.06
CA ILE A 103 -4.75 -5.33 1.40
C ILE A 103 -6.19 -5.07 0.99
N GLY A 104 -6.83 -6.06 0.40
CA GLY A 104 -8.19 -5.97 -0.08
C GLY A 104 -8.67 -7.30 -0.65
N SER A 105 -9.80 -7.26 -1.33
CA SER A 105 -10.38 -8.47 -1.92
C SER A 105 -11.11 -8.17 -3.22
N PHE A 106 -11.23 -9.21 -4.03
CA PHE A 106 -12.05 -9.23 -5.26
C PHE A 106 -13.05 -10.36 -5.18
N GLU A 107 -14.20 -10.20 -5.82
CA GLU A 107 -15.09 -11.33 -6.08
C GLU A 107 -14.55 -12.17 -7.23
N VAL A 108 -14.78 -13.48 -7.14
CA VAL A 108 -14.40 -14.46 -8.16
C VAL A 108 -15.66 -15.22 -8.59
N GLN A 109 -15.92 -15.24 -9.89
CA GLN A 109 -17.03 -16.00 -10.47
C GLN A 109 -16.52 -16.84 -11.64
N ALA A 110 -16.82 -18.13 -11.61
CA ALA A 110 -16.40 -19.09 -12.64
C ALA A 110 -14.89 -19.04 -12.91
N GLY A 111 -14.08 -18.87 -11.86
CA GLY A 111 -12.63 -18.77 -11.95
C GLY A 111 -12.11 -17.41 -12.44
N VAL A 112 -12.97 -16.41 -12.62
CA VAL A 112 -12.61 -15.08 -13.11
C VAL A 112 -12.67 -14.07 -11.98
N VAL A 113 -11.59 -13.29 -11.83
CA VAL A 113 -11.52 -12.16 -10.89
C VAL A 113 -12.27 -10.98 -11.48
N LEU A 114 -13.28 -10.49 -10.76
CA LEU A 114 -14.07 -9.34 -11.19
C LEU A 114 -13.44 -8.05 -10.68
N LYS A 115 -12.84 -7.28 -11.59
CA LYS A 115 -12.06 -6.09 -11.30
C LYS A 115 -12.84 -4.99 -10.58
N ASP A 116 -14.11 -4.81 -10.95
CA ASP A 116 -14.98 -3.78 -10.40
C ASP A 116 -15.56 -4.11 -9.01
N THR A 117 -15.24 -5.28 -8.47
CA THR A 117 -15.68 -5.72 -7.15
C THR A 117 -14.64 -5.49 -6.04
N TYR A 118 -13.55 -4.82 -6.36
CA TYR A 118 -12.47 -4.59 -5.39
C TYR A 118 -12.97 -3.88 -4.14
N MET A 119 -12.59 -4.42 -2.99
CA MET A 119 -12.89 -3.86 -1.68
C MET A 119 -11.61 -3.70 -0.88
N ALA A 120 -11.28 -2.47 -0.52
CA ALA A 120 -10.14 -2.19 0.35
C ALA A 120 -10.39 -2.71 1.77
N ASN A 121 -9.37 -3.30 2.40
CA ASN A 121 -9.45 -3.67 3.81
C ASN A 121 -9.01 -2.49 4.66
N THR A 122 -9.93 -1.93 5.44
CA THR A 122 -9.66 -0.78 6.31
C THR A 122 -8.75 -1.11 7.49
N ASN A 123 -8.56 -2.38 7.81
CA ASN A 123 -7.67 -2.85 8.87
C ASN A 123 -6.25 -3.15 8.38
N TYR A 124 -5.99 -2.98 7.09
CA TYR A 124 -4.66 -3.17 6.54
C TYR A 124 -3.69 -2.13 7.09
N GLN A 125 -2.46 -2.57 7.41
CA GLN A 125 -1.41 -1.69 7.90
C GLN A 125 -0.32 -1.55 6.84
N PHE A 126 -0.18 -0.35 6.27
CA PHE A 126 0.88 -0.06 5.29
C PHE A 126 2.27 -0.24 5.90
N ILE A 127 2.41 0.06 7.17
CA ILE A 127 3.60 -0.16 7.97
C ILE A 127 3.15 -0.95 9.20
N SER A 128 3.74 -2.12 9.42
CA SER A 128 3.40 -2.99 10.54
C SER A 128 4.67 -3.42 11.27
N ASP A 129 4.54 -4.31 12.23
CA ASP A 129 5.67 -4.93 12.92
C ASP A 129 6.60 -5.68 11.96
N ASP A 130 6.07 -6.11 10.81
CA ASP A 130 6.83 -6.79 9.77
C ASP A 130 7.43 -5.82 8.73
N GLY A 131 7.31 -4.52 8.95
CA GLY A 131 7.90 -3.47 8.13
C GLY A 131 6.95 -2.80 7.14
N LEU A 132 7.52 -2.11 6.16
CA LEU A 132 6.79 -1.47 5.08
C LEU A 132 6.09 -2.53 4.22
N PHE A 133 4.94 -2.18 3.64
CA PHE A 133 4.23 -3.04 2.70
C PHE A 133 5.17 -3.61 1.65
N LYS A 134 4.89 -4.84 1.22
CA LYS A 134 5.63 -5.52 0.17
C LYS A 134 4.66 -6.11 -0.83
N LEU A 135 4.77 -5.64 -2.06
CA LEU A 135 3.91 -6.05 -3.17
C LEU A 135 4.68 -6.98 -4.12
N PRO A 136 3.98 -7.80 -4.91
CA PRO A 136 4.61 -8.48 -6.04
C PRO A 136 5.38 -7.47 -6.90
N ALA A 137 6.54 -7.86 -7.42
CA ALA A 137 7.44 -6.97 -8.14
C ALA A 137 6.76 -6.21 -9.29
N GLN A 138 5.84 -6.86 -9.99
CA GLN A 138 5.10 -6.25 -11.10
C GLN A 138 4.18 -5.12 -10.61
N ILE A 139 3.49 -5.32 -9.51
CA ILE A 139 2.58 -4.32 -8.92
C ILE A 139 3.40 -3.16 -8.34
N GLU A 140 4.47 -3.47 -7.64
CA GLU A 140 5.37 -2.47 -7.07
C GLU A 140 5.97 -1.57 -8.17
N ARG A 141 6.31 -2.14 -9.32
CA ARG A 141 6.79 -1.38 -10.47
C ARG A 141 5.73 -0.42 -10.98
N VAL A 142 4.47 -0.87 -11.13
CA VAL A 142 3.36 -0.01 -11.56
C VAL A 142 3.16 1.14 -10.59
N LEU A 143 3.17 0.84 -9.29
CA LEU A 143 3.04 1.85 -8.24
C LEU A 143 4.15 2.89 -8.35
N PHE A 144 5.40 2.45 -8.42
CA PHE A 144 6.56 3.34 -8.45
C PHE A 144 6.60 4.20 -9.72
N MET A 145 6.32 3.61 -10.88
CA MET A 145 6.31 4.35 -12.15
C MET A 145 5.25 5.45 -12.18
N ALA A 146 4.15 5.27 -11.47
CA ALA A 146 3.12 6.30 -11.36
C ALA A 146 3.50 7.45 -10.41
N LEU A 147 4.54 7.27 -9.59
CA LEU A 147 5.00 8.29 -8.65
C LEU A 147 6.08 9.22 -9.21
N VAL A 148 6.84 8.75 -10.18
CA VAL A 148 7.99 9.49 -10.74
C VAL A 148 7.76 10.10 -12.10
#